data_11347b97b029fa3501810affc67333ef
#
_entry.id   11347b97b029fa3501810affc67333ef
#
_cell.length_a   1.000
_cell.length_b   1.000
_cell.length_c   1.000
_cell.angle_alpha   90.00
_cell.angle_beta   90.00
_cell.angle_gamma   90.00
#
_symmetry.space_group_name_H-M   'P 1'
#
loop_
_entity.id
_entity.type
_entity.pdbx_description
1 polymer ?
#
loop_
_entity_poly.entity_id
_entity_poly.type
_entity_poly.pdbx_seq_one_letter_code
_entity_poly.pdbx_strand_id
1 'polypeptide(L)'
;AAEAGEVDVFYENVGEYVDIMEGIGWENSEIATGSTIVVRPNQLAVDADGKAPYADKRVRQALAMAVDNSICLELGYSGKGAPADNHHSGPMHPEYDPSVGRLPHDPARALELMKEAGMEDYEHELISIDDDWRKNTTDAVAAQLRDAGIKVKRTILPGSTFWNDWTKYSFSSTNWNHRPFATQVW
;
A
#
# COMPACT_ATOMS: atom_id res chain seq x y z
N ALA A 1 12.07 -18.91 -19.81
CA ALA A 1 11.45 -20.10 -19.20
C ALA A 1 10.05 -20.32 -19.78
N ALA A 2 9.06 -19.44 -19.56
CA ALA A 2 7.67 -19.62 -20.02
C ALA A 2 7.56 -19.78 -21.55
N GLU A 3 8.14 -18.86 -22.31
CA GLU A 3 8.14 -18.90 -23.78
C GLU A 3 8.89 -20.14 -24.35
N ALA A 4 9.88 -20.64 -23.61
CA ALA A 4 10.65 -21.83 -23.98
C ALA A 4 9.96 -23.15 -23.57
N GLY A 5 8.78 -23.11 -22.95
CA GLY A 5 8.07 -24.30 -22.49
C GLY A 5 8.77 -25.06 -21.35
N GLU A 6 9.53 -24.32 -20.52
CA GLU A 6 10.28 -24.91 -19.39
C GLU A 6 9.46 -24.93 -18.10
N VAL A 7 8.32 -24.26 -18.08
CA VAL A 7 7.38 -24.15 -16.97
C VAL A 7 5.95 -24.30 -17.46
N ASP A 8 5.12 -24.98 -16.67
CA ASP A 8 3.71 -25.26 -16.99
C ASP A 8 2.73 -24.35 -16.21
N VAL A 9 3.17 -23.76 -15.10
CA VAL A 9 2.35 -22.92 -14.23
C VAL A 9 3.18 -21.78 -13.66
N PHE A 10 2.62 -20.56 -13.72
CA PHE A 10 3.10 -19.40 -12.98
C PHE A 10 2.10 -19.04 -11.90
N TYR A 11 2.57 -18.97 -10.68
CA TYR A 11 1.79 -18.53 -9.53
C TYR A 11 2.05 -17.08 -9.22
N GLU A 12 0.98 -16.33 -8.94
CA GLU A 12 1.04 -14.88 -8.63
C GLU A 12 1.73 -14.04 -9.74
N ASN A 13 1.33 -14.25 -10.98
CA ASN A 13 1.73 -13.34 -12.05
C ASN A 13 1.08 -11.96 -11.82
N VAL A 14 1.81 -10.87 -12.02
CA VAL A 14 1.39 -9.54 -11.60
C VAL A 14 1.63 -8.48 -12.67
N GLY A 15 0.75 -7.45 -12.69
CA GLY A 15 0.90 -6.28 -13.52
C GLY A 15 1.02 -6.62 -15.01
N GLU A 16 2.00 -6.03 -15.68
CA GLU A 16 2.25 -6.21 -17.12
C GLU A 16 2.63 -7.64 -17.52
N TYR A 17 3.15 -8.44 -16.59
CA TYR A 17 3.51 -9.84 -16.89
C TYR A 17 2.29 -10.69 -17.23
N VAL A 18 1.10 -10.34 -16.76
CA VAL A 18 -0.14 -11.03 -17.15
C VAL A 18 -0.36 -10.86 -18.66
N ASP A 19 -0.29 -9.62 -19.15
CA ASP A 19 -0.51 -9.32 -20.58
C ASP A 19 0.56 -9.94 -21.47
N ILE A 20 1.83 -9.97 -21.00
CA ILE A 20 2.94 -10.64 -21.70
C ILE A 20 2.69 -12.14 -21.80
N MET A 21 2.25 -12.79 -20.71
CA MET A 21 1.99 -14.22 -20.70
C MET A 21 0.79 -14.59 -21.58
N GLU A 22 -0.27 -13.83 -21.54
CA GLU A 22 -1.43 -13.98 -22.46
C GLU A 22 -0.99 -13.80 -23.93
N GLY A 23 -0.12 -12.82 -24.21
CA GLY A 23 0.42 -12.56 -25.54
C GLY A 23 1.22 -13.71 -26.14
N ILE A 24 1.82 -14.57 -25.33
CA ILE A 24 2.51 -15.81 -25.77
C ILE A 24 1.65 -17.06 -25.67
N GLY A 25 0.33 -16.89 -25.43
CA GLY A 25 -0.66 -17.98 -25.50
C GLY A 25 -0.91 -18.71 -24.17
N TRP A 26 -0.52 -18.16 -23.03
CA TRP A 26 -0.85 -18.72 -21.73
C TRP A 26 -2.28 -18.36 -21.32
N GLU A 27 -2.95 -19.32 -20.69
CA GLU A 27 -4.26 -19.10 -20.07
C GLU A 27 -4.11 -18.43 -18.69
N ASN A 28 -4.90 -17.38 -18.45
CA ASN A 28 -4.96 -16.71 -17.17
C ASN A 28 -6.14 -17.22 -16.35
N SER A 29 -5.88 -17.48 -15.04
CA SER A 29 -6.92 -17.77 -14.05
C SER A 29 -6.89 -16.71 -12.96
N GLU A 30 -7.88 -15.82 -12.97
CA GLU A 30 -7.97 -14.72 -12.02
C GLU A 30 -8.91 -15.06 -10.85
N ILE A 31 -8.43 -14.85 -9.63
CA ILE A 31 -9.21 -15.08 -8.41
C ILE A 31 -9.12 -13.82 -7.54
N ALA A 32 -10.28 -13.23 -7.21
CA ALA A 32 -10.34 -12.12 -6.25
C ALA A 32 -10.00 -12.62 -4.84
N THR A 33 -8.98 -12.02 -4.25
CA THR A 33 -8.50 -12.36 -2.90
C THR A 33 -8.43 -11.12 -2.00
N GLY A 34 -8.24 -11.32 -0.70
CA GLY A 34 -7.98 -10.24 0.25
C GLY A 34 -6.49 -9.83 0.30
N SER A 35 -5.66 -10.29 -0.64
CA SER A 35 -4.28 -9.81 -0.74
C SER A 35 -4.25 -8.35 -1.16
N THR A 36 -3.47 -7.54 -0.45
CA THR A 36 -3.41 -6.09 -0.71
C THR A 36 -2.07 -5.50 -0.31
N ILE A 37 -1.77 -4.33 -0.83
CA ILE A 37 -0.71 -3.50 -0.27
C ILE A 37 -1.25 -2.78 0.96
N VAL A 38 -0.48 -2.83 2.03
CA VAL A 38 -0.75 -2.08 3.25
C VAL A 38 0.35 -1.05 3.48
N VAL A 39 -0.06 0.19 3.74
CA VAL A 39 0.82 1.28 4.17
C VAL A 39 0.63 1.45 5.67
N ARG A 40 1.69 1.25 6.44
CA ARG A 40 1.65 1.12 7.90
C ARG A 40 2.35 2.28 8.58
N PRO A 41 1.61 3.26 9.10
CA PRO A 41 2.14 4.22 10.08
C PRO A 41 2.18 3.54 11.46
N ASN A 42 3.38 3.28 11.97
CA ASN A 42 3.57 2.63 13.27
C ASN A 42 3.27 3.62 14.40
N GLN A 43 2.15 3.40 15.09
CA GLN A 43 1.67 4.29 16.14
C GLN A 43 2.60 4.36 17.38
N LEU A 44 3.46 3.38 17.55
CA LEU A 44 4.39 3.28 18.69
C LEU A 44 5.81 3.76 18.34
N ALA A 45 6.05 4.06 17.07
CA ALA A 45 7.36 4.52 16.64
C ALA A 45 7.65 5.93 17.16
N VAL A 46 8.85 6.08 17.69
CA VAL A 46 9.42 7.35 18.14
C VAL A 46 10.67 7.61 17.32
N ASP A 47 10.80 8.79 16.76
CA ASP A 47 11.99 9.18 15.99
C ASP A 47 13.16 9.60 16.89
N ALA A 48 14.28 9.96 16.27
CA ALA A 48 15.50 10.36 16.98
C ALA A 48 15.32 11.63 17.84
N ASP A 49 14.35 12.47 17.50
CA ASP A 49 14.02 13.71 18.22
C ASP A 49 12.97 13.48 19.32
N GLY A 50 12.56 12.25 19.54
CA GLY A 50 11.55 11.88 20.54
C GLY A 50 10.11 12.14 20.10
N LYS A 51 9.84 12.40 18.81
CA LYS A 51 8.50 12.58 18.28
C LYS A 51 7.88 11.23 17.93
N ALA A 52 6.57 11.10 18.17
CA ALA A 52 5.75 9.95 17.79
C ALA A 52 4.72 10.38 16.73
N PRO A 53 5.13 10.60 15.48
CA PRO A 53 4.31 11.24 14.46
C PRO A 53 3.01 10.47 14.18
N TYR A 54 3.04 9.17 14.25
CA TYR A 54 1.90 8.31 13.92
C TYR A 54 1.03 7.94 15.13
N ALA A 55 1.37 8.37 16.34
CA ALA A 55 0.49 8.27 17.51
C ALA A 55 -0.73 9.19 17.36
N ASP A 56 -0.58 10.34 16.70
CA ASP A 56 -1.67 11.27 16.44
C ASP A 56 -2.61 10.74 15.35
N LYS A 57 -3.90 10.59 15.69
CA LYS A 57 -4.92 10.13 14.76
C LYS A 57 -5.07 11.04 13.54
N ARG A 58 -4.89 12.35 13.72
CA ARG A 58 -5.01 13.34 12.62
C ARG A 58 -3.97 13.09 11.53
N VAL A 59 -2.73 12.74 11.91
CA VAL A 59 -1.66 12.39 10.96
C VAL A 59 -2.05 11.16 10.16
N ARG A 60 -2.55 10.11 10.83
CA ARG A 60 -2.97 8.88 10.13
C ARG A 60 -4.15 9.11 9.19
N GLN A 61 -5.11 9.94 9.60
CA GLN A 61 -6.24 10.34 8.75
C GLN A 61 -5.77 11.17 7.55
N ALA A 62 -4.85 12.11 7.75
CA ALA A 62 -4.27 12.91 6.68
C ALA A 62 -3.58 12.03 5.63
N LEU A 63 -2.75 11.07 6.06
CA LEU A 63 -2.09 10.13 5.14
C LEU A 63 -3.10 9.33 4.32
N ALA A 64 -4.22 8.89 4.92
CA ALA A 64 -5.26 8.15 4.22
C ALA A 64 -6.09 9.03 3.27
N MET A 65 -6.41 10.28 3.66
CA MET A 65 -7.22 11.19 2.85
C MET A 65 -6.45 11.80 1.68
N ALA A 66 -5.13 11.84 1.74
CA ALA A 66 -4.29 12.36 0.66
C ALA A 66 -4.09 11.38 -0.51
N VAL A 67 -4.53 10.13 -0.38
CA VAL A 67 -4.27 9.07 -1.35
C VAL A 67 -5.57 8.54 -1.94
N ASP A 68 -5.64 8.54 -3.29
CA ASP A 68 -6.66 7.83 -4.07
C ASP A 68 -6.14 6.41 -4.36
N ASN A 69 -6.80 5.42 -3.78
CA ASN A 69 -6.43 4.02 -3.94
C ASN A 69 -6.65 3.51 -5.38
N SER A 70 -7.52 4.15 -6.17
CA SER A 70 -7.71 3.81 -7.59
C SER A 70 -6.46 4.13 -8.41
N ILE A 71 -5.81 5.25 -8.13
CA ILE A 71 -4.53 5.64 -8.75
C ILE A 71 -3.43 4.66 -8.35
N CYS A 72 -3.43 4.24 -7.08
CA CYS A 72 -2.47 3.24 -6.61
C CYS A 72 -2.64 1.88 -7.31
N LEU A 73 -3.88 1.44 -7.55
CA LEU A 73 -4.17 0.22 -8.31
C LEU A 73 -3.71 0.34 -9.76
N GLU A 74 -4.00 1.46 -10.41
CA GLU A 74 -3.62 1.70 -11.81
C GLU A 74 -2.10 1.69 -12.00
N LEU A 75 -1.40 2.49 -11.21
CA LEU A 75 0.05 2.68 -11.37
C LEU A 75 0.87 1.53 -10.75
N GLY A 76 0.35 0.88 -9.72
CA GLY A 76 1.07 -0.17 -9.01
C GLY A 76 0.77 -1.58 -9.51
N TYR A 77 -0.40 -1.81 -10.08
CA TYR A 77 -0.86 -3.15 -10.45
C TYR A 77 -1.59 -3.21 -11.81
N SER A 78 -1.36 -2.21 -12.67
CA SER A 78 -1.94 -2.10 -14.03
C SER A 78 -3.47 -2.18 -14.04
N GLY A 79 -4.12 -1.64 -13.02
CA GLY A 79 -5.58 -1.65 -12.90
C GLY A 79 -6.21 -3.02 -12.63
N LYS A 80 -5.42 -4.08 -12.45
CA LYS A 80 -5.93 -5.44 -12.24
C LYS A 80 -6.32 -5.64 -10.77
N GLY A 81 -7.60 -5.96 -10.51
CA GLY A 81 -8.17 -6.11 -9.17
C GLY A 81 -9.17 -5.02 -8.79
N ALA A 82 -9.28 -4.72 -7.51
CA ALA A 82 -10.17 -3.67 -7.01
C ALA A 82 -9.43 -2.75 -6.02
N PRO A 83 -9.77 -1.44 -6.00
CA PRO A 83 -9.23 -0.54 -4.99
C PRO A 83 -9.64 -1.01 -3.59
N ALA A 84 -8.66 -1.13 -2.69
CA ALA A 84 -8.94 -1.46 -1.30
C ALA A 84 -9.52 -0.26 -0.54
N ASP A 85 -10.30 -0.54 0.50
CA ASP A 85 -10.66 0.42 1.53
C ASP A 85 -9.48 0.60 2.50
N ASN A 86 -9.47 1.68 3.29
CA ASN A 86 -8.37 1.92 4.22
C ASN A 86 -8.49 1.05 5.50
N HIS A 87 -8.84 -0.21 5.34
CA HIS A 87 -8.94 -1.23 6.38
C HIS A 87 -8.75 -2.64 5.79
N HIS A 88 -8.56 -3.65 6.65
CA HIS A 88 -8.21 -5.01 6.23
C HIS A 88 -9.39 -5.86 5.73
N SER A 89 -10.62 -5.44 5.98
CA SER A 89 -11.81 -6.17 5.50
C SER A 89 -12.16 -5.73 4.09
N GLY A 90 -12.30 -6.65 3.18
CA GLY A 90 -12.74 -6.41 1.81
C GLY A 90 -13.99 -7.22 1.46
N PRO A 91 -14.59 -6.98 0.28
CA PRO A 91 -15.86 -7.62 -0.12
C PRO A 91 -15.86 -9.15 -0.12
N MET A 92 -14.67 -9.78 -0.13
CA MET A 92 -14.51 -11.23 -0.05
C MET A 92 -14.56 -11.78 1.38
N HIS A 93 -14.55 -10.91 2.40
CA HIS A 93 -14.61 -11.35 3.80
C HIS A 93 -16.07 -11.35 4.31
N PRO A 94 -16.46 -12.38 5.10
CA PRO A 94 -17.80 -12.42 5.69
C PRO A 94 -18.15 -11.23 6.61
N GLU A 95 -17.12 -10.62 7.20
CA GLU A 95 -17.24 -9.49 8.11
C GLU A 95 -17.27 -8.13 7.41
N TYR A 96 -17.22 -8.11 6.08
CA TYR A 96 -17.21 -6.85 5.32
C TYR A 96 -18.55 -6.11 5.45
N ASP A 97 -18.47 -4.87 5.87
CA ASP A 97 -19.61 -3.97 5.95
C ASP A 97 -19.38 -2.74 5.05
N PRO A 98 -20.09 -2.65 3.90
CA PRO A 98 -19.94 -1.53 3.00
C PRO A 98 -20.45 -0.19 3.56
N SER A 99 -21.18 -0.21 4.68
CA SER A 99 -21.64 1.01 5.36
C SER A 99 -20.56 1.66 6.23
N VAL A 100 -19.48 0.93 6.52
CA VAL A 100 -18.29 1.49 7.16
C VAL A 100 -17.60 2.41 6.15
N GLY A 101 -17.78 3.72 6.34
CA GLY A 101 -17.35 4.72 5.37
C GLY A 101 -15.81 4.76 5.19
N ARG A 102 -15.40 4.85 3.95
CA ARG A 102 -14.04 5.27 3.63
C ARG A 102 -13.83 6.70 4.05
N LEU A 103 -12.62 7.05 4.45
CA LEU A 103 -12.23 8.46 4.46
C LEU A 103 -12.26 8.97 3.02
N PRO A 104 -12.86 10.14 2.75
CA PRO A 104 -12.88 10.69 1.41
C PRO A 104 -11.45 11.03 0.96
N HIS A 105 -11.20 10.90 -0.33
CA HIS A 105 -9.99 11.49 -0.92
C HIS A 105 -10.14 13.02 -0.89
N ASP A 106 -9.40 13.68 -0.01
CA ASP A 106 -9.41 15.12 0.18
C ASP A 106 -7.99 15.61 0.57
N PRO A 107 -7.12 15.83 -0.42
CA PRO A 107 -5.75 16.29 -0.19
C PRO A 107 -5.66 17.64 0.53
N ALA A 108 -6.64 18.53 0.31
CA ALA A 108 -6.66 19.83 0.99
C ALA A 108 -6.92 19.66 2.50
N ARG A 109 -7.91 18.86 2.86
CA ARG A 109 -8.20 18.54 4.26
C ARG A 109 -7.06 17.74 4.90
N ALA A 110 -6.40 16.87 4.15
CA ALA A 110 -5.22 16.15 4.62
C ALA A 110 -4.10 17.10 5.07
N LEU A 111 -3.79 18.11 4.26
CA LEU A 111 -2.78 19.11 4.59
C LEU A 111 -3.18 19.95 5.83
N GLU A 112 -4.46 20.31 5.95
CA GLU A 112 -4.98 21.00 7.15
C GLU A 112 -4.79 20.13 8.41
N LEU A 113 -5.11 18.85 8.36
CA LEU A 113 -4.91 17.92 9.48
C LEU A 113 -3.43 17.80 9.88
N MET A 114 -2.50 17.81 8.91
CA MET A 114 -1.06 17.84 9.19
C MET A 114 -0.68 19.13 9.94
N LYS A 115 -1.20 20.28 9.52
CA LYS A 115 -1.00 21.57 10.20
C LYS A 115 -1.58 21.57 11.62
N GLU A 116 -2.82 21.13 11.78
CA GLU A 116 -3.47 21.00 13.08
C GLU A 116 -2.70 20.07 14.05
N ALA A 117 -2.01 19.07 13.51
CA ALA A 117 -1.15 18.16 14.27
C ALA A 117 0.27 18.72 14.51
N GLY A 118 0.62 19.87 13.93
CA GLY A 118 1.98 20.44 14.00
C GLY A 118 3.02 19.61 13.23
N MET A 119 2.57 18.91 12.18
CA MET A 119 3.40 17.99 11.37
C MET A 119 3.56 18.47 9.91
N GLU A 120 3.21 19.70 9.59
CA GLU A 120 3.31 20.25 8.22
C GLU A 120 4.74 20.23 7.67
N ASP A 121 5.73 20.37 8.56
CA ASP A 121 7.14 20.37 8.20
C ASP A 121 7.85 19.04 8.44
N TYR A 122 7.15 18.05 8.99
CA TYR A 122 7.71 16.74 9.25
C TYR A 122 7.93 15.95 7.95
N GLU A 123 9.14 15.44 7.74
CA GLU A 123 9.45 14.59 6.59
C GLU A 123 9.16 13.12 6.93
N HIS A 124 8.12 12.59 6.32
CA HIS A 124 7.72 11.19 6.47
C HIS A 124 8.58 10.27 5.61
N GLU A 125 9.41 9.43 6.21
CA GLU A 125 10.19 8.43 5.46
C GLU A 125 9.34 7.20 5.17
N LEU A 126 8.89 7.05 3.90
CA LEU A 126 8.11 5.90 3.45
C LEU A 126 9.03 4.83 2.84
N ILE A 127 9.12 3.71 3.52
CA ILE A 127 10.03 2.60 3.21
C ILE A 127 9.26 1.47 2.52
N SER A 128 9.79 0.92 1.44
CA SER A 128 9.30 -0.32 0.83
C SER A 128 10.42 -1.24 0.36
N ILE A 129 10.01 -2.45 0.04
CA ILE A 129 10.87 -3.43 -0.64
C ILE A 129 11.10 -3.04 -2.10
N ASP A 130 12.27 -3.36 -2.64
CA ASP A 130 12.60 -3.23 -4.06
C ASP A 130 12.05 -4.42 -4.84
N ASP A 131 10.81 -4.26 -5.30
CA ASP A 131 10.03 -5.27 -6.01
C ASP A 131 8.94 -4.54 -6.82
N ASP A 132 8.72 -4.93 -8.04
CA ASP A 132 7.99 -4.16 -9.05
C ASP A 132 6.66 -3.58 -8.55
N TRP A 133 5.68 -4.40 -8.27
CA TRP A 133 4.34 -3.91 -7.92
C TRP A 133 4.27 -3.29 -6.50
N ARG A 134 5.08 -3.80 -5.54
CA ARG A 134 5.13 -3.21 -4.19
C ARG A 134 5.77 -1.84 -4.22
N LYS A 135 6.87 -1.72 -4.95
CA LYS A 135 7.58 -0.47 -5.17
C LYS A 135 6.70 0.53 -5.92
N ASN A 136 6.13 0.13 -7.06
CA ASN A 136 5.32 1.01 -7.91
C ASN A 136 4.07 1.53 -7.19
N THR A 137 3.35 0.67 -6.45
CA THR A 137 2.22 1.08 -5.61
C THR A 137 2.67 2.09 -4.55
N THR A 138 3.82 1.85 -3.91
CA THR A 138 4.34 2.75 -2.85
C THR A 138 4.83 4.08 -3.44
N ASP A 139 5.38 4.07 -4.64
CA ASP A 139 5.77 5.28 -5.36
C ASP A 139 4.54 6.13 -5.72
N ALA A 140 3.43 5.50 -6.13
CA ALA A 140 2.15 6.17 -6.37
C ALA A 140 1.59 6.81 -5.08
N VAL A 141 1.69 6.12 -3.94
CA VAL A 141 1.33 6.69 -2.64
C VAL A 141 2.21 7.89 -2.31
N ALA A 142 3.53 7.76 -2.42
CA ALA A 142 4.47 8.84 -2.10
C ALA A 142 4.27 10.08 -3.00
N ALA A 143 3.98 9.87 -4.29
CA ALA A 143 3.68 10.96 -5.22
C ALA A 143 2.43 11.74 -4.78
N GLN A 144 1.32 11.05 -4.53
CA GLN A 144 0.08 11.69 -4.10
C GLN A 144 0.21 12.43 -2.76
N LEU A 145 0.97 11.87 -1.81
CA LEU A 145 1.26 12.57 -0.55
C LEU A 145 2.03 13.87 -0.80
N ARG A 146 3.04 13.86 -1.69
CA ARG A 146 3.78 15.08 -2.06
C ARG A 146 2.91 16.09 -2.79
N ASP A 147 2.06 15.63 -3.69
CA ASP A 147 1.11 16.48 -4.43
C ASP A 147 0.11 17.17 -3.48
N ALA A 148 -0.25 16.50 -2.38
CA ALA A 148 -1.04 17.07 -1.30
C ALA A 148 -0.25 18.07 -0.41
N GLY A 149 1.05 18.26 -0.64
CA GLY A 149 1.92 19.14 0.14
C GLY A 149 2.53 18.48 1.39
N ILE A 150 2.40 17.18 1.55
CA ILE A 150 2.99 16.42 2.65
C ILE A 150 4.43 16.03 2.28
N LYS A 151 5.39 16.34 3.14
CA LYS A 151 6.81 16.04 2.90
C LYS A 151 7.07 14.52 3.04
N VAL A 152 7.52 13.89 1.96
CA VAL A 152 7.80 12.44 1.95
C VAL A 152 9.18 12.17 1.37
N LYS A 153 10.02 11.53 2.16
CA LYS A 153 11.25 10.86 1.71
C LYS A 153 10.93 9.41 1.34
N ARG A 154 11.32 9.01 0.15
CA ARG A 154 11.11 7.64 -0.34
C ARG A 154 12.37 6.82 -0.16
N THR A 155 12.28 5.68 0.54
CA THR A 155 13.39 4.74 0.76
C THR A 155 13.01 3.36 0.24
N ILE A 156 13.86 2.79 -0.60
CA ILE A 156 13.66 1.49 -1.23
C ILE A 156 14.77 0.56 -0.74
N LEU A 157 14.41 -0.59 -0.21
CA LEU A 157 15.34 -1.55 0.36
C LEU A 157 15.26 -2.91 -0.36
N PRO A 158 16.40 -3.58 -0.57
CA PRO A 158 16.41 -4.96 -1.01
C PRO A 158 15.58 -5.84 -0.05
N GLY A 159 14.92 -6.88 -0.58
CA GLY A 159 14.08 -7.77 0.22
C GLY A 159 14.80 -8.38 1.41
N SER A 160 16.06 -8.78 1.22
CA SER A 160 16.89 -9.34 2.30
C SER A 160 17.10 -8.38 3.47
N THR A 161 17.16 -7.08 3.20
CA THR A 161 17.29 -6.05 4.23
C THR A 161 15.93 -5.69 4.84
N PHE A 162 14.92 -5.49 3.98
CA PHE A 162 13.58 -5.06 4.40
C PHE A 162 12.97 -6.02 5.42
N TRP A 163 12.98 -7.32 5.14
CA TRP A 163 12.32 -8.32 5.97
C TRP A 163 12.98 -8.57 7.33
N ASN A 164 14.24 -8.17 7.53
CA ASN A 164 14.90 -8.25 8.84
C ASN A 164 14.29 -7.30 9.87
N ASP A 165 13.85 -6.10 9.41
CA ASP A 165 13.42 -5.03 10.30
C ASP A 165 12.02 -4.47 9.97
N TRP A 166 11.23 -5.15 9.15
CA TRP A 166 9.93 -4.66 8.65
C TRP A 166 8.94 -4.27 9.75
N THR A 167 9.00 -4.89 10.92
CA THR A 167 8.15 -4.57 12.08
C THR A 167 8.62 -3.34 12.84
N LYS A 168 9.84 -2.86 12.60
CA LYS A 168 10.47 -1.73 13.32
C LYS A 168 10.34 -0.40 12.58
N TYR A 169 10.07 -0.44 11.27
CA TYR A 169 9.95 0.80 10.49
C TYR A 169 8.79 1.66 11.00
N SER A 170 9.04 2.96 11.08
CA SER A 170 8.05 3.93 11.53
C SER A 170 6.92 4.12 10.51
N PHE A 171 7.26 4.09 9.21
CA PHE A 171 6.31 4.23 8.12
C PHE A 171 6.77 3.39 6.93
N SER A 172 6.06 2.33 6.65
CA SER A 172 6.47 1.37 5.62
C SER A 172 5.28 0.78 4.87
N SER A 173 5.57 0.25 3.70
CA SER A 173 4.61 -0.44 2.84
C SER A 173 5.08 -1.84 2.52
N THR A 174 4.15 -2.80 2.55
CA THR A 174 4.35 -4.18 2.08
C THR A 174 3.02 -4.80 1.66
N ASN A 175 3.05 -5.99 1.09
CA ASN A 175 1.83 -6.74 0.86
C ASN A 175 1.37 -7.44 2.15
N TRP A 176 0.06 -7.63 2.25
CA TRP A 176 -0.57 -8.51 3.23
C TRP A 176 -1.30 -9.63 2.48
N ASN A 177 -1.00 -10.86 2.83
CA ASN A 177 -1.58 -12.02 2.14
C ASN A 177 -3.04 -12.22 2.54
N HIS A 178 -3.81 -12.80 1.63
CA HIS A 178 -5.19 -13.18 1.88
C HIS A 178 -5.36 -14.01 3.17
N ARG A 179 -6.41 -13.69 3.92
CA ARG A 179 -6.94 -14.49 5.02
C ARG A 179 -8.42 -14.71 4.78
N PRO A 180 -8.97 -15.91 5.09
CA PRO A 180 -10.40 -16.18 4.91
C PRO A 180 -11.32 -15.28 5.74
N PHE A 181 -10.84 -14.82 6.90
CA PHE A 181 -11.57 -13.93 7.79
C PHE A 181 -10.75 -12.69 8.11
N ALA A 182 -11.39 -11.52 8.12
CA ALA A 182 -10.74 -10.27 8.47
C ALA A 182 -10.17 -10.29 9.90
N THR A 183 -10.84 -10.98 10.83
CA THR A 183 -10.40 -11.17 12.22
C THR A 183 -9.05 -11.89 12.38
N GLN A 184 -8.53 -12.55 11.34
CA GLN A 184 -7.21 -13.17 11.38
C GLN A 184 -6.05 -12.18 11.15
N VAL A 185 -6.38 -10.91 10.91
CA VAL A 185 -5.42 -9.83 10.64
C VAL A 185 -5.30 -8.85 11.82
N TRP A 186 -6.22 -8.93 12.77
CA TRP A 186 -6.34 -8.02 13.94
C TRP A 186 -5.47 -8.47 15.10
#